data_9ada5e96a7f389f5acfda40b1f451b06
#
_entry.id   9ada5e96a7f389f5acfda40b1f451b06
#
_cell.length_a   1.000
_cell.length_b   1.000
_cell.length_c   1.000
_cell.angle_alpha   90.00
_cell.angle_beta   90.00
_cell.angle_gamma   90.00
#
_symmetry.space_group_name_H-M   'P 1'
#
loop_
_entity.id
_entity.type
_entity.pdbx_description
1 polymer ?
#
loop_
_entity_poly.entity_id
_entity_poly.type
_entity_poly.pdbx_seq_one_letter_code
_entity_poly.pdbx_strand_id
1 'polypeptide(L)'
;MKKIEARNRRARKLRSLSQGLNANRLAIFRSAKHIYAQVFSVDGKQILAQASSLDKELKATNGGNVEAAEKVGELVAKRAIEQGIKKVTFDRSGYRYHGRVKSLADGAREGGLKF
;
A
#
# COMPACT_ATOMS: atom_id res chain seq x y z
N MET A 1 -24.39 10.53 1.27
CA MET A 1 -23.04 10.67 0.68
C MET A 1 -22.71 9.43 -0.13
N LYS A 2 -22.20 9.62 -1.32
CA LYS A 2 -21.79 8.51 -2.18
C LYS A 2 -20.55 7.83 -1.60
N LYS A 3 -20.41 6.51 -1.83
CA LYS A 3 -19.27 5.73 -1.32
C LYS A 3 -17.90 6.29 -1.76
N ILE A 4 -17.82 6.76 -3.02
CA ILE A 4 -16.58 7.33 -3.57
C ILE A 4 -16.19 8.59 -2.81
N GLU A 5 -17.14 9.48 -2.52
CA GLU A 5 -16.87 10.72 -1.79
C GLU A 5 -16.38 10.45 -0.38
N ALA A 6 -17.01 9.49 0.32
CA ALA A 6 -16.60 9.11 1.67
C ALA A 6 -15.19 8.52 1.67
N ARG A 7 -14.86 7.67 0.70
CA ARG A 7 -13.53 7.09 0.56
C ARG A 7 -12.47 8.15 0.28
N ASN A 8 -12.75 9.08 -0.63
CA ASN A 8 -11.80 10.15 -0.96
C ASN A 8 -11.54 11.07 0.23
N ARG A 9 -12.56 11.34 1.04
CA ARG A 9 -12.41 12.15 2.25
C ARG A 9 -11.51 11.45 3.27
N ARG A 10 -11.71 10.14 3.48
CA ARG A 10 -10.84 9.36 4.39
C ARG A 10 -9.40 9.34 3.91
N ALA A 11 -9.18 9.17 2.61
CA ALA A 11 -7.84 9.16 2.04
C ALA A 11 -7.14 10.52 2.21
N ARG A 12 -7.83 11.63 1.98
CA ARG A 12 -7.27 12.98 2.17
C ARG A 12 -6.88 13.24 3.62
N LYS A 13 -7.71 12.81 4.55
CA LYS A 13 -7.43 12.96 5.98
C LYS A 13 -6.14 12.23 6.37
N LEU A 14 -5.96 11.01 5.91
CA LEU A 14 -4.76 10.24 6.20
C LEU A 14 -3.52 10.83 5.54
N ARG A 15 -3.62 11.31 4.30
CA ARG A 15 -2.51 11.97 3.59
C ARG A 15 -2.05 13.23 4.33
N SER A 16 -2.99 14.04 4.79
CA SER A 16 -2.70 15.22 5.59
C SER A 16 -1.98 14.86 6.89
N LEU A 17 -2.44 13.81 7.58
CA LEU A 17 -1.81 13.32 8.80
C LEU A 17 -0.38 12.82 8.53
N SER A 18 -0.18 12.08 7.45
CA SER A 18 1.14 11.56 7.04
C SER A 18 2.14 12.70 6.83
N GLN A 19 1.72 13.76 6.13
CA GLN A 19 2.57 14.94 5.92
C GLN A 19 2.92 15.64 7.23
N GLY A 20 1.96 15.77 8.13
CA GLY A 20 2.19 16.35 9.45
C GLY A 20 3.19 15.57 10.30
N LEU A 21 3.20 14.24 10.15
CA LEU A 21 4.13 13.35 10.86
C LEU A 21 5.50 13.25 10.18
N ASN A 22 5.67 13.87 9.02
CA ASN A 22 6.90 13.80 8.22
C ASN A 22 7.29 12.35 7.91
N ALA A 23 6.32 11.54 7.54
CA ALA A 23 6.51 10.11 7.27
C ALA A 23 6.23 9.79 5.80
N ASN A 24 6.97 8.82 5.24
CA ASN A 24 6.66 8.24 3.94
C ASN A 24 5.33 7.49 4.03
N ARG A 25 4.61 7.39 2.92
CA ARG A 25 3.26 6.83 2.89
C ARG A 25 3.21 5.59 2.01
N LEU A 26 2.76 4.48 2.58
CA LEU A 26 2.45 3.27 1.82
C LEU A 26 0.98 3.35 1.38
N ALA A 27 0.77 3.55 0.08
CA ALA A 27 -0.56 3.66 -0.50
C ALA A 27 -0.92 2.39 -1.26
N ILE A 28 -2.20 2.02 -1.22
CA ILE A 28 -2.75 0.86 -1.91
C ILE A 28 -3.74 1.33 -2.96
N PHE A 29 -3.70 0.67 -4.12
CA PHE A 29 -4.70 0.82 -5.17
C PHE A 29 -5.14 -0.58 -5.58
N ARG A 30 -6.41 -0.79 -5.82
CA ARG A 30 -6.92 -2.10 -6.22
C ARG A 30 -7.96 -2.01 -7.32
N SER A 31 -7.97 -3.03 -8.18
CA SER A 31 -9.04 -3.29 -9.12
C SER A 31 -9.61 -4.69 -8.83
N ALA A 32 -10.59 -5.14 -9.62
CA ALA A 32 -11.17 -6.46 -9.45
C ALA A 32 -10.14 -7.59 -9.57
N LYS A 33 -9.17 -7.43 -10.48
CA LYS A 33 -8.20 -8.49 -10.82
C LYS A 33 -6.81 -8.28 -10.22
N HIS A 34 -6.47 -7.07 -9.79
CA HIS A 34 -5.10 -6.76 -9.37
C HIS A 34 -5.08 -5.84 -8.16
N ILE A 35 -3.94 -5.82 -7.48
CA ILE A 35 -3.69 -4.93 -6.36
C ILE A 35 -2.28 -4.34 -6.52
N TYR A 36 -2.12 -3.08 -6.12
CA TYR A 36 -0.90 -2.30 -6.28
C TYR A 36 -0.53 -1.65 -4.95
N ALA A 37 0.76 -1.60 -4.65
CA ALA A 37 1.27 -0.90 -3.48
C ALA A 37 2.39 0.05 -3.91
N GLN A 38 2.38 1.28 -3.40
CA GLN A 38 3.37 2.29 -3.70
C GLN A 38 3.76 3.03 -2.42
N VAL A 39 5.06 3.22 -2.22
CA VAL A 39 5.58 4.04 -1.12
C VAL A 39 5.93 5.41 -1.68
N PHE A 40 5.21 6.42 -1.23
CA PHE A 40 5.42 7.80 -1.63
C PHE A 40 6.33 8.53 -0.65
N SER A 41 7.10 9.49 -1.15
CA SER A 41 7.83 10.43 -0.30
C SER A 41 6.86 11.28 0.52
N VAL A 42 7.37 11.96 1.55
CA VAL A 42 6.56 12.80 2.44
C VAL A 42 5.74 13.85 1.66
N ASP A 43 6.34 14.46 0.64
CA ASP A 43 5.67 15.46 -0.20
C ASP A 43 4.73 14.86 -1.23
N GLY A 44 4.73 13.54 -1.38
CA GLY A 44 3.88 12.83 -2.34
C GLY A 44 4.32 12.93 -3.79
N LYS A 45 5.47 13.54 -4.07
CA LYS A 45 5.93 13.78 -5.45
C LYS A 45 6.74 12.64 -6.05
N GLN A 46 7.31 11.77 -5.22
CA GLN A 46 8.15 10.67 -5.67
C GLN A 46 7.63 9.33 -5.19
N ILE A 47 7.73 8.33 -6.04
CA ILE A 47 7.47 6.94 -5.69
C ILE A 47 8.81 6.31 -5.36
N LEU A 48 9.01 5.95 -4.09
CA LEU A 48 10.28 5.42 -3.60
C LEU A 48 10.39 3.92 -3.75
N ALA A 49 9.28 3.22 -3.71
CA ALA A 49 9.19 1.77 -3.93
C ALA A 49 7.80 1.42 -4.41
N GLN A 50 7.67 0.36 -5.17
CA GLN A 50 6.37 -0.10 -5.64
C GLN A 50 6.38 -1.60 -5.92
N ALA A 51 5.20 -2.20 -5.86
CA ALA A 51 4.97 -3.59 -6.22
C ALA A 51 3.51 -3.78 -6.64
N SER A 52 3.23 -4.81 -7.42
CA SER A 52 1.87 -5.13 -7.82
C SER A 52 1.74 -6.62 -8.09
N SER A 53 0.50 -7.10 -8.16
CA SER A 53 0.23 -8.48 -8.54
C SER A 53 0.58 -8.78 -9.99
N LEU A 54 0.85 -7.74 -10.81
CA LEU A 54 1.33 -7.88 -12.18
C LEU A 54 2.84 -8.06 -12.25
N ASP A 55 3.55 -7.91 -11.13
CA ASP A 55 4.99 -7.95 -11.07
C ASP A 55 5.51 -9.34 -11.46
N LYS A 56 6.56 -9.38 -12.28
CA LYS A 56 7.15 -10.63 -12.76
C LYS A 56 7.66 -11.52 -11.63
N GLU A 57 8.14 -10.92 -10.54
CA GLU A 57 8.63 -11.67 -9.39
C GLU A 57 7.54 -12.47 -8.69
N LEU A 58 6.29 -12.04 -8.79
CA LEU A 58 5.17 -12.70 -8.14
C LEU A 58 4.52 -13.77 -8.99
N LYS A 59 4.54 -13.62 -10.32
CA LYS A 59 3.94 -14.55 -11.29
C LYS A 59 2.54 -15.00 -10.89
N ALA A 60 1.74 -14.08 -10.36
CA ALA A 60 0.41 -14.40 -9.87
C ALA A 60 -0.53 -14.73 -11.03
N THR A 61 -1.15 -15.91 -10.99
CA THR A 61 -2.16 -16.32 -11.96
C THR A 61 -3.49 -15.62 -11.69
N ASN A 62 -3.74 -15.25 -10.43
CA ASN A 62 -4.92 -14.50 -10.02
C ASN A 62 -4.48 -13.40 -9.04
N GLY A 63 -4.38 -12.18 -9.52
CA GLY A 63 -3.99 -11.02 -8.71
C GLY A 63 -5.10 -10.44 -7.85
N GLY A 64 -6.32 -10.97 -7.96
CA GLY A 64 -7.47 -10.46 -7.23
C GLY A 64 -7.75 -11.14 -5.90
N ASN A 65 -6.88 -12.02 -5.41
CA ASN A 65 -7.13 -12.76 -4.18
C ASN A 65 -6.25 -12.27 -3.00
N VAL A 66 -6.56 -12.78 -1.82
CA VAL A 66 -5.88 -12.42 -0.56
C VAL A 66 -4.41 -12.84 -0.56
N GLU A 67 -4.11 -14.00 -1.13
CA GLU A 67 -2.74 -14.52 -1.21
C GLU A 67 -1.84 -13.64 -2.07
N ALA A 68 -2.36 -13.18 -3.20
CA ALA A 68 -1.63 -12.26 -4.08
C ALA A 68 -1.36 -10.94 -3.37
N ALA A 69 -2.33 -10.43 -2.63
CA ALA A 69 -2.17 -9.19 -1.86
C ALA A 69 -1.08 -9.31 -0.80
N GLU A 70 -1.01 -10.44 -0.09
CA GLU A 70 0.05 -10.68 0.89
C GLU A 70 1.44 -10.66 0.24
N LYS A 71 1.58 -11.32 -0.91
CA LYS A 71 2.84 -11.33 -1.66
C LYS A 71 3.24 -9.94 -2.15
N VAL A 72 2.27 -9.13 -2.59
CA VAL A 72 2.52 -7.75 -2.97
C VAL A 72 3.04 -6.94 -1.78
N GLY A 73 2.44 -7.14 -0.61
CA GLY A 73 2.89 -6.49 0.63
C GLY A 73 4.33 -6.87 0.99
N GLU A 74 4.67 -8.14 0.93
CA GLU A 74 6.03 -8.62 1.19
C GLU A 74 7.03 -8.02 0.20
N LEU A 75 6.67 -7.96 -1.08
CA LEU A 75 7.55 -7.44 -2.13
C LEU A 75 7.78 -5.94 -1.99
N VAL A 76 6.73 -5.16 -1.73
CA VAL A 76 6.88 -3.71 -1.55
C VAL A 76 7.71 -3.40 -0.31
N ALA A 77 7.55 -4.19 0.76
CA ALA A 77 8.36 -4.04 1.97
C ALA A 77 9.83 -4.31 1.69
N LYS A 78 10.15 -5.38 0.98
CA LYS A 78 11.51 -5.70 0.58
C LYS A 78 12.15 -4.56 -0.20
N ARG A 79 11.45 -4.03 -1.19
CA ARG A 79 11.93 -2.94 -2.04
C ARG A 79 12.09 -1.64 -1.26
N ALA A 80 11.17 -1.34 -0.34
CA ALA A 80 11.27 -0.16 0.51
C ALA A 80 12.48 -0.25 1.45
N ILE A 81 12.71 -1.39 2.07
CA ILE A 81 13.84 -1.61 2.97
C ILE A 81 15.17 -1.50 2.21
N GLU A 82 15.24 -1.96 0.98
CA GLU A 82 16.41 -1.78 0.11
C GLU A 82 16.73 -0.30 -0.12
N GLN A 83 15.71 0.57 -0.07
CA GLN A 83 15.87 2.02 -0.18
C GLN A 83 16.11 2.70 1.18
N GLY A 84 16.24 1.93 2.25
CA GLY A 84 16.45 2.46 3.59
C GLY A 84 15.18 2.89 4.32
N ILE A 85 14.01 2.56 3.79
CA ILE A 85 12.71 2.94 4.38
C ILE A 85 12.24 1.81 5.28
N LYS A 86 12.08 2.10 6.59
CA LYS A 86 11.61 1.13 7.58
C LYS A 86 10.25 1.47 8.15
N LYS A 87 9.94 2.77 8.26
CA LYS A 87 8.67 3.28 8.78
C LYS A 87 7.86 3.96 7.70
N VAL A 88 6.56 3.69 7.67
CA VAL A 88 5.63 4.32 6.74
C VAL A 88 4.32 4.59 7.46
N THR A 89 3.52 5.51 6.91
CA THR A 89 2.12 5.68 7.29
C THR A 89 1.31 4.88 6.27
N PHE A 90 0.42 4.01 6.76
CA PHE A 90 -0.38 3.17 5.88
C PHE A 90 -1.60 3.93 5.37
N ASP A 91 -1.63 4.17 4.05
CA ASP A 91 -2.75 4.81 3.36
C ASP A 91 -3.50 3.77 2.53
N ARG A 92 -4.63 3.33 3.01
CA ARG A 92 -5.47 2.37 2.30
C ARG A 92 -6.34 3.02 1.22
N SER A 93 -6.07 4.28 0.87
CA SER A 93 -6.77 5.05 -0.19
C SER A 93 -8.30 5.08 0.02
N GLY A 94 -8.75 5.10 1.27
CA GLY A 94 -10.15 5.09 1.64
C GLY A 94 -10.83 3.73 1.55
N TYR A 95 -10.14 2.68 1.13
CA TYR A 95 -10.68 1.32 1.16
C TYR A 95 -10.81 0.82 2.59
N ARG A 96 -11.74 -0.10 2.82
CA ARG A 96 -11.88 -0.71 4.15
C ARG A 96 -10.68 -1.60 4.47
N TYR A 97 -10.26 -1.60 5.73
CA TYR A 97 -9.20 -2.48 6.23
C TYR A 97 -9.74 -3.91 6.37
N HIS A 98 -9.89 -4.59 5.23
CA HIS A 98 -10.51 -5.91 5.16
C HIS A 98 -10.01 -6.65 3.91
N GLY A 99 -10.02 -7.97 3.94
CA GLY A 99 -9.69 -8.82 2.80
C GLY A 99 -8.31 -8.52 2.24
N ARG A 100 -8.24 -8.18 0.96
CA ARG A 100 -6.98 -7.91 0.25
C ARG A 100 -6.18 -6.77 0.86
N VAL A 101 -6.85 -5.71 1.31
CA VAL A 101 -6.18 -4.56 1.92
C VAL A 101 -5.47 -4.98 3.21
N LYS A 102 -6.16 -5.71 4.07
CA LYS A 102 -5.58 -6.23 5.30
C LYS A 102 -4.44 -7.19 5.02
N SER A 103 -4.61 -8.08 4.06
CA SER A 103 -3.60 -9.08 3.68
C SER A 103 -2.32 -8.42 3.18
N LEU A 104 -2.43 -7.37 2.37
CA LEU A 104 -1.28 -6.60 1.90
C LEU A 104 -0.56 -5.94 3.07
N ALA A 105 -1.31 -5.33 3.99
CA ALA A 105 -0.73 -4.71 5.18
C ALA A 105 0.02 -5.72 6.04
N ASP A 106 -0.58 -6.89 6.27
CA ASP A 106 0.06 -7.97 7.03
C ASP A 106 1.35 -8.44 6.35
N GLY A 107 1.33 -8.63 5.03
CA GLY A 107 2.53 -8.99 4.26
C GLY A 107 3.62 -7.94 4.34
N ALA A 108 3.27 -6.67 4.28
CA ALA A 108 4.24 -5.58 4.40
C ALA A 108 4.87 -5.54 5.80
N ARG A 109 4.09 -5.79 6.84
CA ARG A 109 4.62 -5.87 8.21
C ARG A 109 5.54 -7.07 8.39
N GLU A 110 5.18 -8.22 7.86
CA GLU A 110 6.02 -9.43 7.86
C GLU A 110 7.32 -9.19 7.12
N GLY A 111 7.29 -8.40 6.06
CA GLY A 111 8.47 -8.02 5.29
C GLY A 111 9.37 -7.01 5.98
N GLY A 112 8.97 -6.46 7.12
CA GLY A 112 9.79 -5.60 7.95
C GLY A 112 9.39 -4.13 8.03
N LEU A 113 8.36 -3.71 7.30
CA LEU A 113 7.86 -2.33 7.42
C LEU A 113 7.11 -2.16 8.74
N LYS A 114 7.26 -0.98 9.32
CA LYS A 114 6.60 -0.60 10.58
C LYS A 114 5.53 0.47 10.32
N PHE A 115 4.34 0.15 10.71
CA PHE A 115 3.22 1.09 10.67
C PHE A 115 2.06 0.60 11.53
#